data_dfc1d9a947b06d92bacc040ac05d9a1e
#
_entry.id   dfc1d9a947b06d92bacc040ac05d9a1e
#
_cell.length_a   1.000
_cell.length_b   1.000
_cell.length_c   1.000
_cell.angle_alpha   90.00
_cell.angle_beta   90.00
_cell.angle_gamma   90.00
#
_symmetry.space_group_name_H-M   'P 1'
#
loop_
_entity.id
_entity.type
_entity.pdbx_description
1 polymer ?
#
loop_
_entity_poly.entity_id
_entity_poly.type
_entity_poly.pdbx_seq_one_letter_code
_entity_poly.pdbx_strand_id
1 'polypeptide(L)'
;MKQTKKISRRVFVSKYASAITGITILPPYLALGKADALGNLPPSQRINLGCIGAGGRGKKVIPQLCSDGAAKPVAFCDVDFNRAGKEVMDAFPGARKFADFRVMLDQMGDDIDAVSVVTPDHVHFVQTIEAMRRGKHVYVEKPLTHSF
;
A
#
# COMPACT_ATOMS: atom_id res chain seq x y z
N MET A 1 27.44 7.22 -12.94
CA MET A 1 26.48 7.10 -11.82
C MET A 1 26.19 5.61 -11.63
N LYS A 2 26.58 5.02 -10.49
CA LYS A 2 26.30 3.61 -10.17
C LYS A 2 24.84 3.48 -9.71
N GLN A 3 23.98 2.78 -10.46
CA GLN A 3 22.64 2.41 -10.00
C GLN A 3 22.78 1.45 -8.81
N THR A 4 22.35 1.86 -7.65
CA THR A 4 22.18 0.99 -6.48
C THR A 4 20.99 0.08 -6.73
N LYS A 5 21.26 -1.18 -7.07
CA LYS A 5 20.25 -2.22 -7.27
C LYS A 5 19.53 -2.46 -5.93
N LYS A 6 18.26 -2.03 -5.82
CA LYS A 6 17.43 -2.31 -4.63
C LYS A 6 17.28 -3.83 -4.49
N ILE A 7 17.71 -4.35 -3.35
CA ILE A 7 17.57 -5.78 -3.02
C ILE A 7 16.18 -5.96 -2.42
N SER A 8 15.36 -6.88 -2.96
CA SER A 8 14.05 -7.20 -2.40
C SER A 8 14.20 -7.86 -1.01
N ARG A 9 13.18 -7.69 -0.14
CA ARG A 9 13.18 -8.27 1.23
C ARG A 9 13.45 -9.77 1.22
N ARG A 10 12.89 -10.50 0.26
CA ARG A 10 13.07 -11.95 0.11
C ARG A 10 14.52 -12.32 -0.23
N VAL A 11 15.16 -11.56 -1.13
CA VAL A 11 16.58 -11.76 -1.50
C VAL A 11 17.50 -11.35 -0.36
N PHE A 12 17.17 -10.32 0.40
CA PHE A 12 17.93 -9.94 1.60
C PHE A 12 17.92 -11.07 2.63
N VAL A 13 16.74 -11.58 3.00
CA VAL A 13 16.60 -12.66 3.97
C VAL A 13 17.35 -13.92 3.51
N SER A 14 17.20 -14.35 2.24
CA SER A 14 17.86 -15.56 1.75
C SER A 14 19.38 -15.44 1.65
N LYS A 15 19.92 -14.26 1.34
CA LYS A 15 21.39 -14.06 1.24
C LYS A 15 22.09 -13.84 2.57
N TYR A 16 21.40 -13.27 3.55
CA TYR A 16 22.03 -12.86 4.82
C TYR A 16 21.64 -13.74 6.02
N ALA A 17 20.61 -14.57 5.90
CA ALA A 17 20.27 -15.55 6.95
C ALA A 17 21.40 -16.54 7.23
N SER A 18 22.28 -16.81 6.27
CA SER A 18 23.44 -17.74 6.41
C SER A 18 24.70 -17.08 6.99
N ALA A 19 24.71 -15.75 7.18
CA ALA A 19 25.93 -15.02 7.58
C ALA A 19 25.91 -14.53 9.04
N ILE A 20 24.84 -14.80 9.79
CA ILE A 20 24.70 -14.30 11.17
C ILE A 20 24.95 -15.44 12.16
N THR A 21 26.20 -15.67 12.47
CA THR A 21 26.65 -16.46 13.65
C THR A 21 26.66 -15.62 14.94
N GLY A 22 26.02 -14.45 14.94
CA GLY A 22 25.84 -13.59 16.11
C GLY A 22 24.41 -13.66 16.64
N ILE A 23 24.24 -13.73 17.96
CA ILE A 23 22.95 -13.63 18.63
C ILE A 23 22.40 -12.22 18.38
N THR A 24 21.56 -12.07 17.36
CA THR A 24 20.82 -10.83 17.15
C THR A 24 19.59 -10.85 18.06
N ILE A 25 19.61 -10.07 19.13
CA ILE A 25 18.44 -9.87 19.99
C ILE A 25 17.44 -8.99 19.22
N LEU A 26 16.56 -9.64 18.48
CA LEU A 26 15.40 -8.94 17.87
C LEU A 26 14.37 -8.66 18.96
N PRO A 27 13.76 -7.47 18.97
CA PRO A 27 12.61 -7.21 19.84
C PRO A 27 11.56 -8.30 19.67
N PRO A 28 10.90 -8.78 20.74
CA PRO A 28 9.96 -9.90 20.66
C PRO A 28 8.85 -9.74 19.63
N TYR A 29 8.38 -8.51 19.41
CA TYR A 29 7.33 -8.22 18.40
C TYR A 29 7.82 -8.38 16.96
N LEU A 30 9.12 -8.17 16.69
CA LEU A 30 9.71 -8.42 15.36
C LEU A 30 9.93 -9.91 15.10
N ALA A 31 10.31 -10.66 16.15
CA ALA A 31 10.56 -12.09 16.04
C ALA A 31 9.26 -12.92 16.00
N LEU A 32 8.24 -12.50 16.73
CA LEU A 32 6.99 -13.24 16.90
C LEU A 32 5.83 -12.67 16.07
N GLY A 33 6.06 -11.61 15.31
CA GLY A 33 5.01 -10.94 14.54
C GLY A 33 3.91 -10.34 15.42
N LYS A 34 4.20 -10.02 16.69
CA LYS A 34 3.24 -9.38 17.61
C LYS A 34 3.33 -7.86 17.52
N ALA A 35 2.22 -7.19 17.80
CA ALA A 35 2.20 -5.75 17.94
C ALA A 35 3.14 -5.29 19.07
N ASP A 36 3.71 -4.07 18.92
CA ASP A 36 4.50 -3.46 19.98
C ASP A 36 3.60 -3.04 21.17
N ALA A 37 4.23 -2.51 22.23
CA ALA A 37 3.52 -2.06 23.44
C ALA A 37 2.49 -0.94 23.16
N LEU A 38 2.55 -0.29 22.00
CA LEU A 38 1.62 0.74 21.52
C LEU A 38 0.55 0.18 20.56
N GLY A 39 0.52 -1.14 20.35
CA GLY A 39 -0.42 -1.80 19.44
C GLY A 39 -0.03 -1.73 17.96
N ASN A 40 1.16 -1.20 17.60
CA ASN A 40 1.60 -1.15 16.21
C ASN A 40 2.03 -2.52 15.72
N LEU A 41 1.49 -2.95 14.60
CA LEU A 41 1.93 -4.16 13.93
C LEU A 41 3.37 -4.02 13.40
N PRO A 42 4.18 -5.09 13.45
CA PRO A 42 5.50 -5.07 12.85
C PRO A 42 5.41 -4.82 11.34
N PRO A 43 6.42 -4.19 10.72
CA PRO A 43 6.41 -3.87 9.29
C PRO A 43 6.12 -5.05 8.37
N SER A 44 6.50 -6.27 8.79
CA SER A 44 6.25 -7.52 8.04
C SER A 44 4.79 -7.96 8.03
N GLN A 45 3.95 -7.42 8.91
CA GLN A 45 2.52 -7.71 9.00
C GLN A 45 1.64 -6.56 8.51
N ARG A 46 2.24 -5.40 8.17
CA ARG A 46 1.50 -4.27 7.63
C ARG A 46 1.30 -4.44 6.13
N ILE A 47 0.08 -4.18 5.70
CA ILE A 47 -0.32 -4.14 4.30
C ILE A 47 0.07 -2.78 3.73
N ASN A 48 0.93 -2.75 2.73
CA ASN A 48 1.22 -1.54 1.97
C ASN A 48 0.08 -1.28 0.97
N LEU A 49 -0.65 -0.21 1.19
CA LEU A 49 -1.86 0.11 0.44
C LEU A 49 -1.59 1.15 -0.65
N GLY A 50 -1.93 0.82 -1.90
CA GLY A 50 -2.07 1.77 -3.00
C GLY A 50 -3.51 2.29 -3.05
N CYS A 51 -3.71 3.60 -2.95
CA CYS A 51 -5.04 4.20 -2.88
C CYS A 51 -5.38 4.87 -4.21
N ILE A 52 -6.38 4.36 -4.93
CA ILE A 52 -6.91 4.95 -6.17
C ILE A 52 -8.21 5.69 -5.84
N GLY A 53 -8.18 7.02 -5.94
CA GLY A 53 -9.26 7.90 -5.50
C GLY A 53 -9.18 8.24 -4.01
N ALA A 54 -8.58 9.38 -3.68
CA ALA A 54 -8.45 9.86 -2.29
C ALA A 54 -9.54 10.86 -1.91
N GLY A 55 -10.25 11.40 -2.90
CA GLY A 55 -11.32 12.39 -2.71
C GLY A 55 -12.65 11.76 -2.31
N GLY A 56 -13.66 12.61 -2.08
CA GLY A 56 -15.02 12.17 -1.83
C GLY A 56 -15.17 11.08 -0.78
N ARG A 57 -15.58 9.89 -1.23
CA ARG A 57 -15.72 8.70 -0.39
C ARG A 57 -14.36 8.20 0.15
N GLY A 58 -13.28 8.38 -0.61
CA GLY A 58 -11.92 7.99 -0.21
C GLY A 58 -11.47 8.63 1.10
N LYS A 59 -11.90 9.86 1.39
CA LYS A 59 -11.64 10.54 2.66
C LYS A 59 -12.12 9.78 3.89
N LYS A 60 -13.16 8.95 3.74
CA LYS A 60 -13.71 8.14 4.83
C LYS A 60 -13.15 6.73 4.83
N VAL A 61 -13.05 6.12 3.65
CA VAL A 61 -12.66 4.72 3.49
C VAL A 61 -11.18 4.51 3.82
N ILE A 62 -10.28 5.34 3.31
CA ILE A 62 -8.85 5.16 3.50
C ILE A 62 -8.45 5.21 4.99
N PRO A 63 -8.88 6.20 5.79
CA PRO A 63 -8.62 6.18 7.22
C PRO A 63 -9.22 4.98 7.95
N GLN A 64 -10.39 4.49 7.54
CA GLN A 64 -11.00 3.30 8.11
C GLN A 64 -10.20 2.03 7.84
N LEU A 65 -9.69 1.86 6.61
CA LEU A 65 -8.81 0.74 6.24
C LEU A 65 -7.48 0.76 7.01
N CYS A 66 -7.08 1.91 7.53
CA CYS A 66 -5.82 2.10 8.25
C CYS A 66 -5.99 2.22 9.77
N SER A 67 -7.23 2.15 10.28
CA SER A 67 -7.56 2.52 11.67
C SER A 67 -6.91 1.64 12.74
N ASP A 68 -6.66 0.37 12.42
CA ASP A 68 -6.03 -0.61 13.31
C ASP A 68 -4.50 -0.72 13.11
N GLY A 69 -3.94 0.11 12.21
CA GLY A 69 -2.52 0.08 11.85
C GLY A 69 -2.10 -1.12 10.99
N ALA A 70 -3.04 -1.98 10.59
CA ALA A 70 -2.76 -3.13 9.73
C ALA A 70 -2.45 -2.72 8.30
N ALA A 71 -3.03 -1.63 7.80
CA ALA A 71 -2.73 -1.09 6.48
C ALA A 71 -2.08 0.30 6.59
N LYS A 72 -1.19 0.58 5.64
CA LYS A 72 -0.51 1.87 5.51
C LYS A 72 -0.51 2.32 4.04
N PRO A 73 -1.04 3.51 3.72
CA PRO A 73 -0.90 4.09 2.40
C PRO A 73 0.57 4.32 2.06
N VAL A 74 1.02 3.75 0.95
CA VAL A 74 2.37 3.95 0.39
C VAL A 74 2.32 4.71 -0.93
N ALA A 75 1.15 4.72 -1.58
CA ALA A 75 0.90 5.46 -2.80
C ALA A 75 -0.54 5.96 -2.87
N PHE A 76 -0.72 7.15 -3.44
CA PHE A 76 -2.00 7.72 -3.82
C PHE A 76 -2.05 7.94 -5.33
N CYS A 77 -3.16 7.59 -5.95
CA CYS A 77 -3.47 7.93 -7.32
C CYS A 77 -4.78 8.72 -7.35
N ASP A 78 -4.70 9.97 -7.80
CA ASP A 78 -5.86 10.85 -7.98
C ASP A 78 -5.59 11.81 -9.13
N VAL A 79 -6.63 12.29 -9.79
CA VAL A 79 -6.52 13.32 -10.84
C VAL A 79 -6.46 14.73 -10.28
N ASP A 80 -6.83 14.91 -9.01
CA ASP A 80 -6.87 16.22 -8.35
C ASP A 80 -6.31 16.17 -6.91
N PHE A 81 -5.02 16.40 -6.80
CA PHE A 81 -4.29 16.40 -5.51
C PHE A 81 -4.58 17.62 -4.62
N ASN A 82 -5.15 18.68 -5.17
CA ASN A 82 -5.30 19.96 -4.47
C ASN A 82 -6.68 20.14 -3.84
N ARG A 83 -7.64 19.32 -4.20
CA ARG A 83 -9.04 19.50 -3.89
C ARG A 83 -9.56 18.52 -2.83
N ALA A 84 -10.09 17.40 -3.28
CA ALA A 84 -10.94 16.60 -2.41
C ALA A 84 -10.19 15.60 -1.53
N GLY A 85 -8.97 15.21 -1.90
CA GLY A 85 -8.17 14.18 -1.21
C GLY A 85 -7.00 14.73 -0.39
N LYS A 86 -6.80 16.05 -0.39
CA LYS A 86 -5.60 16.68 0.20
C LYS A 86 -5.40 16.31 1.67
N GLU A 87 -6.43 16.37 2.50
CA GLU A 87 -6.35 16.06 3.94
C GLU A 87 -5.86 14.63 4.21
N VAL A 88 -6.40 13.66 3.45
CA VAL A 88 -5.99 12.25 3.59
C VAL A 88 -4.56 12.05 3.13
N MET A 89 -4.19 12.67 2.01
CA MET A 89 -2.82 12.56 1.48
C MET A 89 -1.80 13.23 2.39
N ASP A 90 -2.14 14.36 3.00
CA ASP A 90 -1.28 15.08 3.94
C ASP A 90 -1.09 14.31 5.27
N ALA A 91 -2.05 13.47 5.65
CA ALA A 91 -1.90 12.57 6.80
C ALA A 91 -0.85 11.46 6.58
N PHE A 92 -0.48 11.19 5.32
CA PHE A 92 0.51 10.18 4.96
C PHE A 92 1.61 10.79 4.05
N PRO A 93 2.44 11.70 4.55
CA PRO A 93 3.38 12.48 3.73
C PRO A 93 4.47 11.64 3.05
N GLY A 94 4.69 10.41 3.54
CA GLY A 94 5.62 9.46 2.92
C GLY A 94 5.06 8.70 1.73
N ALA A 95 3.76 8.81 1.43
CA ALA A 95 3.15 8.14 0.30
C ALA A 95 3.43 8.90 -1.01
N ARG A 96 3.79 8.17 -2.07
CA ARG A 96 4.03 8.75 -3.40
C ARG A 96 2.70 9.10 -4.08
N LYS A 97 2.71 10.14 -4.93
CA LYS A 97 1.52 10.62 -5.63
C LYS A 97 1.63 10.35 -7.14
N PHE A 98 0.53 9.89 -7.75
CA PHE A 98 0.44 9.51 -9.15
C PHE A 98 -0.87 10.02 -9.76
N ALA A 99 -0.83 10.54 -10.98
CA ALA A 99 -2.03 10.93 -11.72
C ALA A 99 -2.67 9.76 -12.48
N ASP A 100 -1.90 8.71 -12.79
CA ASP A 100 -2.37 7.48 -13.47
C ASP A 100 -2.06 6.24 -12.61
N PHE A 101 -3.09 5.44 -12.34
CA PHE A 101 -2.97 4.23 -11.53
C PHE A 101 -2.10 3.15 -12.17
N ARG A 102 -2.01 3.10 -13.50
CA ARG A 102 -1.14 2.18 -14.22
C ARG A 102 0.32 2.50 -13.95
N VAL A 103 0.66 3.78 -14.02
CA VAL A 103 2.01 4.26 -13.69
C VAL A 103 2.35 3.98 -12.23
N MET A 104 1.38 4.16 -11.31
CA MET A 104 1.55 3.81 -9.90
C MET A 104 1.87 2.32 -9.75
N LEU A 105 1.09 1.45 -10.38
CA LEU A 105 1.29 0.00 -10.30
C LEU A 105 2.57 -0.47 -11.01
N ASP A 106 2.98 0.20 -12.09
CA ASP A 106 4.24 -0.09 -12.79
C ASP A 106 5.47 0.27 -11.95
N GLN A 107 5.42 1.42 -11.28
CA GLN A 107 6.57 1.92 -10.53
C GLN A 107 6.66 1.40 -9.10
N MET A 108 5.55 1.03 -8.50
CA MET A 108 5.46 0.64 -7.09
C MET A 108 4.84 -0.75 -6.88
N GLY A 109 4.62 -1.51 -7.95
CA GLY A 109 3.98 -2.82 -7.85
C GLY A 109 4.62 -3.72 -6.80
N ASP A 110 5.93 -3.77 -6.70
CA ASP A 110 6.64 -4.59 -5.71
C ASP A 110 6.51 -4.07 -4.25
N ASP A 111 6.18 -2.79 -4.08
CA ASP A 111 6.01 -2.15 -2.79
C ASP A 111 4.54 -2.12 -2.31
N ILE A 112 3.58 -2.45 -3.19
CA ILE A 112 2.14 -2.46 -2.91
C ILE A 112 1.66 -3.90 -2.72
N ASP A 113 0.99 -4.19 -1.61
CA ASP A 113 0.37 -5.49 -1.33
C ASP A 113 -1.11 -5.50 -1.72
N ALA A 114 -1.81 -4.40 -1.47
CA ALA A 114 -3.24 -4.24 -1.75
C ALA A 114 -3.55 -2.88 -2.37
N VAL A 115 -4.68 -2.80 -3.07
CA VAL A 115 -5.18 -1.58 -3.70
C VAL A 115 -6.59 -1.27 -3.20
N SER A 116 -6.85 -0.03 -2.81
CA SER A 116 -8.20 0.47 -2.60
C SER A 116 -8.67 1.27 -3.82
N VAL A 117 -9.83 0.94 -4.36
CA VAL A 117 -10.45 1.60 -5.50
C VAL A 117 -11.71 2.33 -5.01
N VAL A 118 -11.62 3.66 -4.93
CA VAL A 118 -12.68 4.54 -4.39
C VAL A 118 -12.90 5.73 -5.33
N THR A 119 -12.92 5.45 -6.60
CA THR A 119 -13.15 6.39 -7.70
C THR A 119 -14.64 6.45 -8.09
N PRO A 120 -15.06 7.22 -9.10
CA PRO A 120 -16.37 7.08 -9.71
C PRO A 120 -16.60 5.67 -10.27
N ASP A 121 -17.84 5.17 -10.17
CA ASP A 121 -18.26 3.79 -10.44
C ASP A 121 -17.89 3.27 -11.83
N HIS A 122 -17.95 4.12 -12.86
CA HIS A 122 -17.66 3.74 -14.24
C HIS A 122 -16.20 3.30 -14.51
N VAL A 123 -15.27 3.58 -13.59
CA VAL A 123 -13.85 3.17 -13.72
C VAL A 123 -13.45 2.06 -12.74
N HIS A 124 -14.35 1.63 -11.85
CA HIS A 124 -14.06 0.59 -10.85
C HIS A 124 -13.56 -0.69 -11.49
N PHE A 125 -14.25 -1.18 -12.52
CA PHE A 125 -13.91 -2.44 -13.19
C PHE A 125 -12.48 -2.42 -13.73
N VAL A 126 -12.12 -1.39 -14.50
CA VAL A 126 -10.82 -1.31 -15.16
C VAL A 126 -9.68 -1.26 -14.15
N GLN A 127 -9.85 -0.48 -13.08
CA GLN A 127 -8.84 -0.33 -12.02
C GLN A 127 -8.70 -1.61 -11.19
N THR A 128 -9.82 -2.24 -10.87
CA THR A 128 -9.86 -3.50 -10.11
C THR A 128 -9.17 -4.62 -10.88
N ILE A 129 -9.57 -4.84 -12.14
CA ILE A 129 -9.01 -5.91 -12.98
C ILE A 129 -7.52 -5.73 -13.18
N GLU A 130 -7.07 -4.50 -13.41
CA GLU A 130 -5.64 -4.24 -13.61
C GLU A 130 -4.81 -4.52 -12.35
N ALA A 131 -5.32 -4.14 -11.17
CA ALA A 131 -4.68 -4.47 -9.90
C ALA A 131 -4.63 -5.98 -9.65
N MET A 132 -5.75 -6.68 -9.89
CA MET A 132 -5.84 -8.15 -9.72
C MET A 132 -4.91 -8.89 -10.69
N ARG A 133 -4.81 -8.48 -11.95
CA ARG A 133 -3.89 -9.07 -12.95
C ARG A 133 -2.43 -8.98 -12.52
N ARG A 134 -2.10 -7.97 -11.72
CA ARG A 134 -0.77 -7.77 -11.12
C ARG A 134 -0.61 -8.48 -9.78
N GLY A 135 -1.56 -9.35 -9.40
CA GLY A 135 -1.51 -10.13 -8.16
C GLY A 135 -1.75 -9.32 -6.89
N LYS A 136 -2.42 -8.15 -6.99
CA LYS A 136 -2.74 -7.34 -5.82
C LYS A 136 -4.08 -7.73 -5.22
N HIS A 137 -4.16 -7.69 -3.89
CA HIS A 137 -5.45 -7.71 -3.21
C HIS A 137 -6.20 -6.41 -3.50
N VAL A 138 -7.53 -6.47 -3.62
CA VAL A 138 -8.32 -5.27 -3.96
C VAL A 138 -9.49 -5.11 -3.02
N TYR A 139 -9.62 -3.91 -2.47
CA TYR A 139 -10.85 -3.38 -1.92
C TYR A 139 -11.44 -2.41 -2.95
N VAL A 140 -12.70 -2.60 -3.34
CA VAL A 140 -13.40 -1.71 -4.27
C VAL A 140 -14.73 -1.27 -3.67
N GLU A 141 -15.07 0.02 -3.84
CA GLU A 141 -16.39 0.53 -3.46
C GLU A 141 -17.46 -0.01 -4.41
N LYS A 142 -18.67 -0.01 -3.92
CA LYS A 142 -19.84 -0.41 -4.71
C LYS A 142 -20.23 0.69 -5.71
N PRO A 143 -20.82 0.37 -6.87
CA PRO A 143 -20.96 -0.95 -7.44
C PRO A 143 -19.62 -1.45 -8.01
N LEU A 144 -19.44 -2.76 -8.06
CA LEU A 144 -18.21 -3.35 -8.60
C LEU A 144 -18.02 -3.00 -10.08
N THR A 145 -19.12 -2.98 -10.83
CA THR A 145 -19.16 -2.59 -12.24
C THR A 145 -20.33 -1.63 -12.50
N HIS A 146 -20.19 -0.77 -13.50
CA HIS A 146 -21.26 0.17 -13.92
C HIS A 146 -22.17 -0.45 -14.99
N SER A 147 -21.64 -1.33 -15.82
CA SER A 147 -22.36 -2.01 -16.90
C SER A 147 -21.80 -3.43 -17.11
N PHE A 148 -22.58 -4.26 -17.76
CA PHE A 148 -22.22 -5.60 -18.20
C PHE A 148 -21.54 -5.57 -19.55
#